data_da9fb827c0a3e6c2fc9b973985a6756a
#
_entry.id   da9fb827c0a3e6c2fc9b973985a6756a
#
_cell.length_a   1.000
_cell.length_b   1.000
_cell.length_c   1.000
_cell.angle_alpha   90.00
_cell.angle_beta   90.00
_cell.angle_gamma   90.00
#
_symmetry.space_group_name_H-M   'P 1'
#
loop_
_entity.id
_entity.type
_entity.pdbx_description
1 polymer ?
#
loop_
_entity_poly.entity_id
_entity_poly.type
_entity_poly.pdbx_seq_one_letter_code
_entity_poly.pdbx_strand_id
1 'polypeptide(L)'
;VVGLIVLIVGIVLGTLFFTGYFNPKPVVDPELAEESAGGKKADNKPGKKTKDSPELTRFEYTYLQIEREFLVNVSGSKKVMSVQIAVMTHYDERVFENVKKHDFAIRSAVLDVMRQTTDADLVKPEFRKEIAVKIRDSINTLLEKYEDFGGIEEVHFTSFIVQ
;
A
#
# COMPACT_ATOMS: atom_id res chain seq x y z
N VAL A 1 -19.65 11.11 -64.25
CA VAL A 1 -19.03 11.92 -63.16
C VAL A 1 -19.90 11.85 -61.92
N VAL A 2 -21.21 12.09 -62.00
CA VAL A 2 -22.15 12.10 -60.85
C VAL A 2 -22.19 10.74 -60.13
N GLY A 3 -22.22 9.61 -60.86
CA GLY A 3 -22.22 8.27 -60.26
C GLY A 3 -20.95 7.95 -59.43
N LEU A 4 -19.81 8.44 -59.86
CA LEU A 4 -18.55 8.26 -59.16
C LEU A 4 -18.52 9.02 -57.82
N ILE A 5 -19.07 10.24 -57.80
CA ILE A 5 -19.16 11.05 -56.57
C ILE A 5 -20.09 10.40 -55.54
N VAL A 6 -21.23 9.87 -55.97
CA VAL A 6 -22.18 9.15 -55.10
C VAL A 6 -21.53 7.91 -54.47
N LEU A 7 -20.75 7.17 -55.26
CA LEU A 7 -20.06 5.99 -54.78
C LEU A 7 -18.98 6.35 -53.74
N ILE A 8 -18.20 7.40 -53.94
CA ILE A 8 -17.20 7.88 -53.00
C ILE A 8 -17.87 8.35 -51.68
N VAL A 9 -18.94 9.10 -51.74
CA VAL A 9 -19.69 9.55 -50.57
C VAL A 9 -20.24 8.35 -49.78
N GLY A 10 -20.76 7.33 -50.48
CA GLY A 10 -21.25 6.11 -49.85
C GLY A 10 -20.18 5.34 -49.09
N ILE A 11 -18.95 5.25 -49.67
CA ILE A 11 -17.83 4.59 -49.01
C ILE A 11 -17.40 5.38 -47.78
N VAL A 12 -17.28 6.70 -47.86
CA VAL A 12 -16.88 7.56 -46.71
C VAL A 12 -17.92 7.48 -45.60
N LEU A 13 -19.18 7.58 -45.87
CA LEU A 13 -20.25 7.43 -44.87
C LEU A 13 -20.30 6.03 -44.27
N GLY A 14 -20.10 4.99 -45.07
CA GLY A 14 -20.02 3.61 -44.60
C GLY A 14 -18.84 3.35 -43.68
N THR A 15 -17.67 3.90 -44.00
CA THR A 15 -16.48 3.78 -43.12
C THR A 15 -16.67 4.55 -41.82
N LEU A 16 -17.26 5.74 -41.82
CA LEU A 16 -17.56 6.52 -40.63
C LEU A 16 -18.58 5.81 -39.74
N PHE A 17 -19.57 5.13 -40.33
CA PHE A 17 -20.54 4.33 -39.58
C PHE A 17 -19.88 3.08 -38.97
N PHE A 18 -19.03 2.39 -39.73
CA PHE A 18 -18.36 1.19 -39.28
C PHE A 18 -17.28 1.47 -38.19
N THR A 19 -16.64 2.63 -38.23
CA THR A 19 -15.68 3.08 -37.20
C THR A 19 -16.36 3.62 -35.95
N GLY A 20 -17.70 3.66 -35.88
CA GLY A 20 -18.45 4.09 -34.70
C GLY A 20 -18.37 5.60 -34.44
N TYR A 21 -17.99 6.42 -35.43
CA TYR A 21 -17.85 7.87 -35.24
C TYR A 21 -19.16 8.58 -34.85
N PHE A 22 -20.32 8.04 -35.30
CA PHE A 22 -21.63 8.56 -34.94
C PHE A 22 -22.31 7.83 -33.78
N ASN A 23 -21.66 6.87 -33.17
CA ASN A 23 -22.21 6.19 -31.99
C ASN A 23 -21.67 6.91 -30.76
N PRO A 24 -22.44 7.78 -30.08
CA PRO A 24 -22.02 8.32 -28.81
C PRO A 24 -21.86 7.13 -27.88
N LYS A 25 -20.63 6.93 -27.38
CA LYS A 25 -20.39 5.96 -26.31
C LYS A 25 -21.38 6.28 -25.20
N PRO A 26 -22.20 5.32 -24.73
CA PRO A 26 -23.02 5.56 -23.57
C PRO A 26 -22.07 6.00 -22.46
N VAL A 27 -22.38 7.13 -21.85
CA VAL A 27 -21.77 7.53 -20.58
C VAL A 27 -22.26 6.49 -19.58
N VAL A 28 -21.48 5.44 -19.41
CA VAL A 28 -21.72 4.45 -18.36
C VAL A 28 -21.30 5.14 -17.09
N ASP A 29 -22.27 5.43 -16.22
CA ASP A 29 -22.00 5.80 -14.85
C ASP A 29 -21.05 4.74 -14.26
N PRO A 30 -20.01 5.12 -13.53
CA PRO A 30 -19.01 4.18 -13.00
C PRO A 30 -19.60 3.08 -12.11
N GLU A 31 -20.81 3.24 -11.65
CA GLU A 31 -21.47 2.41 -10.64
C GLU A 31 -22.12 1.13 -11.18
N LEU A 32 -22.25 0.94 -12.50
CA LEU A 32 -22.89 -0.23 -13.12
C LEU A 32 -21.95 -1.10 -13.98
N ALA A 33 -20.65 -0.83 -13.96
CA ALA A 33 -19.66 -1.58 -14.75
C ALA A 33 -19.06 -2.82 -14.05
N GLU A 34 -19.41 -3.09 -12.80
CA GLU A 34 -18.79 -4.19 -12.03
C GLU A 34 -19.48 -5.56 -12.17
N GLU A 35 -20.63 -5.67 -12.86
CA GLU A 35 -21.40 -6.92 -12.81
C GLU A 35 -21.33 -7.81 -14.08
N SER A 36 -20.52 -7.50 -15.08
CA SER A 36 -20.48 -8.37 -16.27
C SER A 36 -19.13 -8.50 -16.98
N ALA A 37 -18.06 -8.85 -16.26
CA ALA A 37 -16.87 -9.39 -16.93
C ALA A 37 -16.19 -10.44 -16.04
N GLY A 38 -16.59 -11.68 -16.24
CA GLY A 38 -15.89 -12.82 -15.65
C GLY A 38 -14.41 -12.85 -16.06
N GLY A 39 -13.56 -13.07 -15.08
CA GLY A 39 -12.19 -13.55 -15.27
C GLY A 39 -11.11 -12.50 -15.44
N LYS A 40 -10.90 -11.62 -14.46
CA LYS A 40 -9.59 -10.99 -14.24
C LYS A 40 -9.11 -11.38 -12.86
N LYS A 41 -7.87 -11.88 -12.81
CA LYS A 41 -7.10 -12.04 -11.57
C LYS A 41 -7.27 -10.77 -10.76
N ALA A 42 -7.80 -10.89 -9.55
CA ALA A 42 -7.89 -9.79 -8.61
C ALA A 42 -6.49 -9.20 -8.45
N ASP A 43 -6.35 -7.92 -8.81
CA ASP A 43 -5.13 -7.16 -8.55
C ASP A 43 -5.02 -7.06 -7.03
N ASN A 44 -4.10 -7.81 -6.43
CA ASN A 44 -4.00 -8.04 -4.99
C ASN A 44 -3.29 -6.88 -4.26
N LYS A 45 -3.26 -5.68 -4.89
CA LYS A 45 -2.71 -4.47 -4.26
C LYS A 45 -3.74 -3.83 -3.34
N PRO A 46 -3.37 -3.52 -2.09
CA PRO A 46 -4.26 -2.80 -1.17
C PRO A 46 -4.65 -1.43 -1.71
N GLY A 47 -5.92 -1.09 -1.61
CA GLY A 47 -6.47 0.21 -2.01
C GLY A 47 -6.69 1.16 -0.82
N LYS A 48 -6.77 2.45 -1.09
CA LYS A 48 -7.13 3.45 -0.06
C LYS A 48 -8.60 3.30 0.34
N LYS A 49 -8.86 3.25 1.64
CA LYS A 49 -10.23 3.35 2.17
C LYS A 49 -10.73 4.78 2.00
N THR A 50 -11.82 4.96 1.27
CA THR A 50 -12.57 6.22 1.22
C THR A 50 -13.85 6.04 2.02
N LYS A 51 -14.12 6.92 2.99
CA LYS A 51 -15.46 7.01 3.61
C LYS A 51 -16.38 7.75 2.66
N ASP A 52 -17.53 7.16 2.34
CA ASP A 52 -18.63 7.81 1.63
C ASP A 52 -19.26 8.90 2.51
N SER A 53 -18.65 10.07 2.52
CA SER A 53 -19.24 11.27 3.07
C SER A 53 -19.03 12.41 2.08
N PRO A 54 -20.10 13.10 1.62
CA PRO A 54 -20.00 14.14 0.60
C PRO A 54 -19.15 15.36 1.01
N GLU A 55 -18.76 15.49 2.26
CA GLU A 55 -18.13 16.71 2.76
C GLU A 55 -16.65 16.60 3.16
N LEU A 56 -16.10 15.42 3.43
CA LEU A 56 -14.67 15.29 3.77
C LEU A 56 -14.21 13.84 3.50
N THR A 57 -13.47 13.62 2.44
CA THR A 57 -12.69 12.39 2.24
C THR A 57 -11.57 12.36 3.30
N ARG A 58 -11.91 12.08 4.54
CA ARG A 58 -10.92 11.81 5.58
C ARG A 58 -10.50 10.37 5.42
N PHE A 59 -9.23 10.17 5.07
CA PHE A 59 -8.59 8.86 5.17
C PHE A 59 -8.64 8.42 6.63
N GLU A 60 -9.25 7.29 6.89
CA GLU A 60 -9.30 6.72 8.24
C GLU A 60 -8.00 5.98 8.49
N TYR A 61 -7.21 6.48 9.44
CA TYR A 61 -6.02 5.77 9.91
C TYR A 61 -6.42 4.57 10.75
N THR A 62 -5.87 3.44 10.44
CA THR A 62 -6.03 2.20 11.19
C THR A 62 -4.70 1.70 11.69
N TYR A 63 -4.71 0.99 12.82
CA TYR A 63 -3.50 0.53 13.50
C TYR A 63 -3.56 -0.98 13.70
N LEU A 64 -2.42 -1.63 13.53
CA LEU A 64 -2.21 -3.03 13.86
C LEU A 64 -1.04 -3.14 14.84
N GLN A 65 -1.30 -3.68 16.03
CA GLN A 65 -0.26 -4.05 16.96
C GLN A 65 0.41 -5.34 16.46
N ILE A 66 1.75 -5.31 16.30
CA ILE A 66 2.50 -6.54 16.03
C ILE A 66 2.62 -7.31 17.34
N GLU A 67 2.13 -8.55 17.32
CA GLU A 67 2.15 -9.42 18.49
C GLU A 67 3.57 -9.73 18.94
N ARG A 68 3.75 -9.91 20.24
CA ARG A 68 5.02 -10.17 20.91
C ARG A 68 6.04 -9.02 20.79
N GLU A 69 6.77 -8.81 21.85
CA GLU A 69 7.88 -7.85 21.91
C GLU A 69 9.07 -8.28 21.05
N PHE A 70 9.86 -7.31 20.69
CA PHE A 70 11.16 -7.48 20.03
C PHE A 70 12.24 -7.26 21.07
N LEU A 71 13.10 -8.25 21.26
CA LEU A 71 14.18 -8.23 22.23
C LEU A 71 15.52 -8.35 21.51
N VAL A 72 16.41 -7.38 21.67
CA VAL A 72 17.74 -7.39 21.06
C VAL A 72 18.81 -6.87 22.03
N ASN A 73 20.04 -7.35 21.87
CA ASN A 73 21.19 -6.75 22.50
C ASN A 73 21.62 -5.49 21.74
N VAL A 74 21.94 -4.43 22.48
CA VAL A 74 22.49 -3.19 21.91
C VAL A 74 23.92 -3.47 21.44
N SER A 75 24.24 -3.06 20.21
CA SER A 75 25.55 -3.33 19.61
C SER A 75 26.70 -2.68 20.42
N GLY A 76 27.73 -3.47 20.77
CA GLY A 76 28.85 -3.01 21.53
C GLY A 76 28.56 -2.71 23.02
N SER A 77 27.42 -3.14 23.54
CA SER A 77 26.95 -2.89 24.90
C SER A 77 26.49 -4.17 25.60
N LYS A 78 26.35 -4.11 26.92
CA LYS A 78 25.67 -5.15 27.71
C LYS A 78 24.19 -4.92 27.86
N LYS A 79 23.68 -3.81 27.32
CA LYS A 79 22.26 -3.43 27.41
C LYS A 79 21.40 -4.27 26.49
N VAL A 80 20.17 -4.48 26.92
CA VAL A 80 19.13 -5.14 26.17
C VAL A 80 18.02 -4.12 25.90
N MET A 81 17.59 -4.07 24.66
CA MET A 81 16.47 -3.24 24.21
C MET A 81 15.27 -4.12 23.95
N SER A 82 14.14 -3.82 24.62
CA SER A 82 12.84 -4.44 24.40
C SER A 82 11.86 -3.41 23.85
N VAL A 83 11.21 -3.71 22.74
CA VAL A 83 10.24 -2.82 22.13
C VAL A 83 8.99 -3.57 21.70
N GLN A 84 7.84 -2.89 21.77
CA GLN A 84 6.61 -3.28 21.13
C GLN A 84 6.24 -2.22 20.10
N ILE A 85 5.76 -2.64 18.94
CA ILE A 85 5.43 -1.74 17.83
C ILE A 85 4.01 -1.96 17.34
N ALA A 86 3.38 -0.86 16.92
CA ALA A 86 2.18 -0.85 16.11
C ALA A 86 2.48 -0.20 14.76
N VAL A 87 1.92 -0.74 13.70
CA VAL A 87 2.00 -0.17 12.35
C VAL A 87 0.70 0.55 12.02
N MET A 88 0.81 1.65 11.28
CA MET A 88 -0.31 2.47 10.86
C MET A 88 -0.42 2.51 9.34
N THR A 89 -1.63 2.48 8.83
CA THR A 89 -1.96 2.70 7.43
C THR A 89 -3.31 3.39 7.27
N HIS A 90 -3.52 4.11 6.17
CA HIS A 90 -4.83 4.57 5.72
C HIS A 90 -5.37 3.75 4.54
N TYR A 91 -4.62 2.74 4.09
CA TYR A 91 -5.06 1.79 3.07
C TYR A 91 -6.05 0.78 3.66
N ASP A 92 -6.57 -0.11 2.83
CA ASP A 92 -7.54 -1.13 3.24
C ASP A 92 -6.91 -2.23 4.13
N GLU A 93 -7.75 -3.16 4.60
CA GLU A 93 -7.34 -4.23 5.52
C GLU A 93 -6.33 -5.21 4.93
N ARG A 94 -6.24 -5.29 3.60
CA ARG A 94 -5.27 -6.18 2.93
C ARG A 94 -3.83 -5.88 3.32
N VAL A 95 -3.49 -4.62 3.67
CA VAL A 95 -2.16 -4.29 4.20
C VAL A 95 -1.89 -5.07 5.48
N PHE A 96 -2.87 -5.11 6.40
CA PHE A 96 -2.70 -5.83 7.66
C PHE A 96 -2.76 -7.35 7.50
N GLU A 97 -3.52 -7.85 6.53
CA GLU A 97 -3.49 -9.27 6.17
C GLU A 97 -2.10 -9.67 5.65
N ASN A 98 -1.50 -8.84 4.79
CA ASN A 98 -0.14 -9.04 4.30
C ASN A 98 0.90 -8.98 5.43
N VAL A 99 0.77 -8.03 6.36
CA VAL A 99 1.63 -7.95 7.56
C VAL A 99 1.53 -9.25 8.38
N LYS A 100 0.32 -9.74 8.64
CA LYS A 100 0.11 -10.99 9.39
C LYS A 100 0.64 -12.20 8.63
N LYS A 101 0.40 -12.28 7.32
CA LYS A 101 0.90 -13.36 6.45
C LYS A 101 2.42 -13.48 6.47
N HIS A 102 3.12 -12.35 6.53
CA HIS A 102 4.58 -12.29 6.52
C HIS A 102 5.19 -11.99 7.89
N ASP A 103 4.48 -12.24 9.00
CA ASP A 103 4.92 -11.91 10.37
C ASP A 103 6.36 -12.35 10.66
N PHE A 104 6.72 -13.58 10.34
CA PHE A 104 8.07 -14.10 10.61
C PHE A 104 9.17 -13.34 9.86
N ALA A 105 8.91 -13.01 8.59
CA ALA A 105 9.87 -12.27 7.78
C ALA A 105 9.98 -10.81 8.24
N ILE A 106 8.86 -10.19 8.57
CA ILE A 106 8.80 -8.84 9.15
C ILE A 106 9.54 -8.81 10.49
N ARG A 107 9.32 -9.80 11.36
CA ARG A 107 10.06 -9.89 12.63
C ARG A 107 11.57 -9.95 12.43
N SER A 108 12.03 -10.77 11.48
CA SER A 108 13.45 -10.85 11.15
C SER A 108 13.99 -9.51 10.69
N ALA A 109 13.29 -8.83 9.77
CA ALA A 109 13.70 -7.54 9.24
C ALA A 109 13.75 -6.45 10.33
N VAL A 110 12.76 -6.41 11.22
CA VAL A 110 12.74 -5.48 12.37
C VAL A 110 13.91 -5.75 13.32
N LEU A 111 14.15 -7.01 13.66
CA LEU A 111 15.30 -7.39 14.53
C LEU A 111 16.64 -7.00 13.89
N ASP A 112 16.79 -7.15 12.58
CA ASP A 112 18.02 -6.77 11.87
C ASP A 112 18.26 -5.25 11.92
N VAL A 113 17.20 -4.43 11.79
CA VAL A 113 17.29 -2.98 11.98
C VAL A 113 17.66 -2.63 13.41
N MET A 114 17.02 -3.26 14.40
CA MET A 114 17.25 -2.98 15.81
C MET A 114 18.65 -3.38 16.29
N ARG A 115 19.22 -4.48 15.77
CA ARG A 115 20.58 -4.94 16.13
C ARG A 115 21.69 -3.97 15.74
N GLN A 116 21.42 -3.06 14.81
CA GLN A 116 22.38 -2.03 14.39
C GLN A 116 22.47 -0.87 15.39
N THR A 117 21.57 -0.81 16.38
CA THR A 117 21.54 0.24 17.40
C THR A 117 22.76 0.14 18.31
N THR A 118 23.42 1.28 18.52
CA THR A 118 24.56 1.44 19.45
C THR A 118 24.16 2.26 20.68
N ASP A 119 25.01 2.22 21.75
CA ASP A 119 24.82 3.10 22.90
C ASP A 119 24.83 4.59 22.54
N ALA A 120 25.63 4.98 21.54
CA ALA A 120 25.67 6.36 21.05
C ALA A 120 24.35 6.79 20.37
N ASP A 121 23.63 5.86 19.76
CA ASP A 121 22.34 6.14 19.15
C ASP A 121 21.25 6.34 20.20
N LEU A 122 21.27 5.57 21.28
CA LEU A 122 20.26 5.62 22.34
C LEU A 122 20.20 6.98 23.06
N VAL A 123 21.28 7.74 23.09
CA VAL A 123 21.33 9.06 23.74
C VAL A 123 20.88 10.20 22.82
N LYS A 124 20.65 9.95 21.53
CA LYS A 124 20.16 10.95 20.59
C LYS A 124 18.68 11.22 20.82
N PRO A 125 18.23 12.48 20.93
CA PRO A 125 16.82 12.81 21.12
C PRO A 125 15.89 12.26 20.00
N GLU A 126 16.37 12.26 18.75
CA GLU A 126 15.62 11.83 17.57
C GLU A 126 15.72 10.33 17.28
N PHE A 127 16.50 9.58 18.07
CA PHE A 127 16.75 8.17 17.84
C PHE A 127 15.47 7.34 17.62
N ARG A 128 14.44 7.55 18.47
CA ARG A 128 13.17 6.81 18.35
C ARG A 128 12.46 7.05 17.03
N LYS A 129 12.51 8.28 16.51
CA LYS A 129 11.94 8.62 15.21
C LYS A 129 12.74 8.00 14.07
N GLU A 130 14.06 8.10 14.14
CA GLU A 130 14.95 7.55 13.12
C GLU A 130 14.80 6.04 12.99
N ILE A 131 14.78 5.32 14.12
CA ILE A 131 14.63 3.85 14.08
C ILE A 131 13.22 3.43 13.65
N ALA A 132 12.17 4.19 14.02
CA ALA A 132 10.81 3.94 13.54
C ALA A 132 10.71 4.05 12.00
N VAL A 133 11.34 5.06 11.41
CA VAL A 133 11.43 5.23 9.94
C VAL A 133 12.17 4.07 9.30
N LYS A 134 13.32 3.67 9.84
CA LYS A 134 14.09 2.51 9.33
C LYS A 134 13.29 1.21 9.38
N ILE A 135 12.55 0.99 10.46
CA ILE A 135 11.68 -0.18 10.62
C ILE A 135 10.55 -0.14 9.59
N ARG A 136 9.87 1.00 9.44
CA ARG A 136 8.84 1.19 8.42
C ARG A 136 9.35 0.85 7.01
N ASP A 137 10.49 1.42 6.64
CA ASP A 137 11.07 1.24 5.31
C ASP A 137 11.48 -0.22 5.07
N SER A 138 12.01 -0.88 6.10
CA SER A 138 12.36 -2.30 6.03
C SER A 138 11.12 -3.19 5.86
N ILE A 139 10.01 -2.90 6.56
CA ILE A 139 8.75 -3.61 6.41
C ILE A 139 8.18 -3.38 5.01
N ASN A 140 8.13 -2.13 4.53
CA ASN A 140 7.62 -1.82 3.20
C ASN A 140 8.43 -2.49 2.09
N THR A 141 9.76 -2.46 2.17
CA THR A 141 10.64 -3.16 1.20
C THR A 141 10.33 -4.65 1.14
N LEU A 142 10.07 -5.27 2.29
CA LEU A 142 9.70 -6.69 2.37
C LEU A 142 8.32 -6.95 1.76
N LEU A 143 7.33 -6.12 2.10
CA LEU A 143 5.97 -6.25 1.56
C LEU A 143 5.95 -5.98 0.05
N GLU A 144 6.68 -5.00 -0.45
CA GLU A 144 6.85 -4.74 -1.88
C GLU A 144 7.44 -5.94 -2.62
N LYS A 145 8.41 -6.59 -2.01
CA LYS A 145 9.05 -7.79 -2.59
C LYS A 145 8.09 -8.98 -2.71
N TYR A 146 7.19 -9.18 -1.74
CA TYR A 146 6.34 -10.37 -1.69
C TYR A 146 4.91 -10.14 -2.18
N GLU A 147 4.42 -8.90 -2.07
CA GLU A 147 3.03 -8.53 -2.36
C GLU A 147 2.91 -7.37 -3.35
N ASP A 148 4.04 -6.94 -3.96
CA ASP A 148 4.13 -5.80 -4.88
C ASP A 148 3.62 -4.45 -4.31
N PHE A 149 3.39 -4.38 -2.99
CA PHE A 149 2.90 -3.19 -2.32
C PHE A 149 3.24 -3.17 -0.83
N GLY A 150 3.84 -2.08 -0.33
CA GLY A 150 4.13 -1.89 1.09
C GLY A 150 2.91 -1.42 1.88
N GLY A 151 2.65 -0.13 1.89
CA GLY A 151 1.45 0.48 2.46
C GLY A 151 1.52 0.83 3.94
N ILE A 152 2.62 0.56 4.64
CA ILE A 152 2.84 1.04 6.01
C ILE A 152 3.32 2.49 5.96
N GLU A 153 2.59 3.39 6.62
CA GLU A 153 2.91 4.82 6.65
C GLU A 153 3.75 5.21 7.85
N GLU A 154 3.39 4.67 9.02
CA GLU A 154 4.14 4.95 10.25
C GLU A 154 4.29 3.70 11.11
N VAL A 155 5.35 3.71 11.92
CA VAL A 155 5.61 2.73 12.97
C VAL A 155 5.66 3.47 14.30
N HIS A 156 4.86 3.01 15.26
CA HIS A 156 4.75 3.58 16.60
C HIS A 156 5.29 2.59 17.63
N PHE A 157 6.13 3.07 18.54
CA PHE A 157 6.53 2.29 19.71
C PHE A 157 5.44 2.37 20.78
N THR A 158 4.80 1.25 21.07
CA THR A 158 3.82 1.13 22.17
C THR A 158 4.52 0.81 23.50
N SER A 159 5.73 0.23 23.44
CA SER A 159 6.65 0.07 24.55
C SER A 159 8.09 0.22 24.05
N PHE A 160 8.95 0.86 24.86
CA PHE A 160 10.36 1.04 24.54
C PHE A 160 11.17 1.06 25.84
N ILE A 161 11.87 -0.04 26.12
CA ILE A 161 12.64 -0.25 27.35
C ILE A 161 14.09 -0.60 26.97
N VAL A 162 15.05 0.04 27.65
CA VAL A 162 16.47 -0.30 27.57
C VAL A 162 16.98 -0.53 28.99
N GLN A 163 17.60 -1.66 29.26
CA GLN A 163 18.10 -2.06 30.55
C GLN A 163 19.44 -2.79 30.43
#